data_498219469b1e80280b5b2f1f041a56c1
#
_entry.id   498219469b1e80280b5b2f1f041a56c1
#
_cell.length_a   1.000
_cell.length_b   1.000
_cell.length_c   1.000
_cell.angle_alpha   90.00
_cell.angle_beta   90.00
_cell.angle_gamma   90.00
#
_symmetry.space_group_name_H-M   'P 1'
#
loop_
_entity.id
_entity.type
_entity.pdbx_description
1 polymer ?
#
loop_
_entity_poly.entity_id
_entity_poly.type
_entity_poly.pdbx_seq_one_letter_code
_entity_poly.pdbx_strand_id
1 'polypeptide(L)'
;LLIFSEILPKIIASLYKLGVARLMAFPLQLLEKLFRPVTGLFILSNLLVDRRLKKYRKNFSMDEISKALKLTSEQELSEEKEILEGIAKFGNKNVAEIMKPRVDVVSLDIKTSFSTVLNLIVDSGFSRIPIYIGSFDNIKGILYIKDILPHSHKGGSFNWQTLIRPPFYVHETKKINSLLKEFQKN
;
A
#
# COMPACT_ATOMS: atom_id res chain seq x y z
N LEU A 1 5.78 -20.84 50.73
CA LEU A 1 6.01 -19.41 50.37
C LEU A 1 5.08 -19.00 49.26
N LEU A 2 4.94 -19.69 48.12
CA LEU A 2 4.07 -19.38 46.98
C LEU A 2 2.58 -19.24 47.37
N ILE A 3 2.07 -20.03 48.28
CA ILE A 3 0.66 -19.96 48.70
C ILE A 3 0.35 -18.62 49.38
N PHE A 4 1.24 -18.15 50.28
CA PHE A 4 1.04 -16.87 51.01
C PHE A 4 1.38 -15.62 50.20
N SER A 5 2.34 -15.71 49.29
CA SER A 5 2.77 -14.54 48.51
C SER A 5 1.95 -14.31 47.25
N GLU A 6 1.35 -15.33 46.67
CA GLU A 6 0.67 -15.20 45.39
C GLU A 6 -0.81 -15.66 45.42
N ILE A 7 -1.06 -16.86 45.91
CA ILE A 7 -2.42 -17.46 45.81
C ILE A 7 -3.40 -16.78 46.79
N LEU A 8 -3.01 -16.62 48.03
CA LEU A 8 -3.86 -16.07 49.09
C LEU A 8 -4.30 -14.59 48.79
N PRO A 9 -3.39 -13.68 48.39
CA PRO A 9 -3.80 -12.32 48.02
C PRO A 9 -4.75 -12.27 46.82
N LYS A 10 -4.57 -13.13 45.82
CA LYS A 10 -5.46 -13.21 44.65
C LYS A 10 -6.85 -13.67 45.03
N ILE A 11 -6.97 -14.67 45.90
CA ILE A 11 -8.29 -15.17 46.37
C ILE A 11 -8.99 -14.10 47.20
N ILE A 12 -8.30 -13.45 48.14
CA ILE A 12 -8.90 -12.39 48.97
C ILE A 12 -9.36 -11.21 48.12
N ALA A 13 -8.55 -10.79 47.13
CA ALA A 13 -8.90 -9.70 46.22
C ALA A 13 -10.08 -10.08 45.31
N SER A 14 -10.21 -11.35 44.94
CA SER A 14 -11.34 -11.82 44.15
C SER A 14 -12.65 -11.89 44.94
N LEU A 15 -12.59 -12.25 46.20
CA LEU A 15 -13.76 -12.38 47.10
C LEU A 15 -14.23 -10.98 47.60
N TYR A 16 -13.31 -10.11 48.00
CA TYR A 16 -13.59 -8.79 48.61
C TYR A 16 -13.13 -7.62 47.74
N LYS A 17 -13.52 -7.61 46.46
CA LYS A 17 -13.02 -6.66 45.44
C LYS A 17 -13.06 -5.19 45.89
N LEU A 18 -14.20 -4.72 46.39
CA LEU A 18 -14.36 -3.33 46.82
C LEU A 18 -13.60 -2.99 48.11
N GLY A 19 -13.55 -3.93 49.06
CA GLY A 19 -12.82 -3.72 50.33
C GLY A 19 -11.31 -3.62 50.09
N VAL A 20 -10.76 -4.55 49.32
CA VAL A 20 -9.33 -4.55 48.95
C VAL A 20 -8.98 -3.31 48.11
N ALA A 21 -9.85 -2.92 47.16
CA ALA A 21 -9.62 -1.70 46.36
C ALA A 21 -9.58 -0.44 47.24
N ARG A 22 -10.49 -0.28 48.20
CA ARG A 22 -10.50 0.88 49.14
C ARG A 22 -9.26 0.88 50.05
N LEU A 23 -8.87 -0.29 50.56
CA LEU A 23 -7.70 -0.42 51.43
C LEU A 23 -6.42 -0.05 50.68
N MET A 24 -6.29 -0.49 49.42
CA MET A 24 -5.12 -0.26 48.57
C MET A 24 -5.09 1.16 47.96
N ALA A 25 -6.23 1.86 47.88
CA ALA A 25 -6.30 3.19 47.31
C ALA A 25 -5.37 4.20 48.04
N PHE A 26 -5.33 4.17 49.37
CA PHE A 26 -4.50 5.08 50.15
C PHE A 26 -2.99 4.86 49.92
N PRO A 27 -2.44 3.65 50.10
CA PRO A 27 -1.01 3.43 49.87
C PRO A 27 -0.62 3.64 48.40
N LEU A 28 -1.49 3.31 47.42
CA LEU A 28 -1.24 3.58 46.03
C LEU A 28 -1.16 5.09 45.70
N GLN A 29 -2.07 5.92 46.28
CA GLN A 29 -2.01 7.36 46.13
C GLN A 29 -0.74 7.96 46.76
N LEU A 30 -0.30 7.42 47.87
CA LEU A 30 0.95 7.84 48.49
C LEU A 30 2.16 7.52 47.61
N LEU A 31 2.20 6.32 47.07
CA LEU A 31 3.24 5.89 46.13
C LEU A 31 3.21 6.74 44.85
N GLU A 32 2.03 6.99 44.25
CA GLU A 32 1.89 7.89 43.11
C GLU A 32 2.49 9.26 43.37
N LYS A 33 2.15 9.89 44.51
CA LYS A 33 2.71 11.19 44.88
C LYS A 33 4.23 11.17 45.06
N LEU A 34 4.76 10.10 45.65
CA LEU A 34 6.19 9.92 45.88
C LEU A 34 6.96 9.71 44.54
N PHE A 35 6.39 8.98 43.61
CA PHE A 35 7.03 8.69 42.30
C PHE A 35 6.73 9.74 41.22
N ARG A 36 5.79 10.68 41.47
CA ARG A 36 5.43 11.73 40.52
C ARG A 36 6.62 12.58 40.03
N PRO A 37 7.59 13.00 40.87
CA PRO A 37 8.76 13.73 40.39
C PRO A 37 9.67 12.87 39.53
N VAL A 38 9.78 11.57 39.82
CA VAL A 38 10.60 10.63 39.04
C VAL A 38 10.00 10.38 37.66
N THR A 39 8.68 10.14 37.59
CA THR A 39 7.97 10.01 36.31
C THR A 39 8.01 11.31 35.48
N GLY A 40 7.95 12.48 36.12
CA GLY A 40 8.13 13.78 35.49
C GLY A 40 9.51 13.90 34.78
N LEU A 41 10.57 13.46 35.43
CA LEU A 41 11.91 13.42 34.87
C LEU A 41 12.01 12.47 33.66
N PHE A 42 11.39 11.29 33.71
CA PHE A 42 11.33 10.35 32.60
C PHE A 42 10.52 10.90 31.42
N ILE A 43 9.41 11.57 31.66
CA ILE A 43 8.61 12.22 30.61
C ILE A 43 9.42 13.34 29.96
N LEU A 44 10.13 14.15 30.75
CA LEU A 44 10.97 15.23 30.22
C LEU A 44 12.13 14.68 29.35
N SER A 45 12.75 13.58 29.77
CA SER A 45 13.80 12.92 28.99
C SER A 45 13.26 12.36 27.68
N ASN A 46 12.07 11.75 27.68
CA ASN A 46 11.41 11.28 26.47
C ASN A 46 11.06 12.42 25.50
N LEU A 47 10.61 13.58 26.01
CA LEU A 47 10.36 14.76 25.18
C LEU A 47 11.63 15.34 24.54
N LEU A 48 12.77 15.27 25.23
CA LEU A 48 14.07 15.67 24.69
C LEU A 48 14.57 14.68 23.63
N VAL A 49 14.40 13.39 23.88
CA VAL A 49 14.72 12.32 22.94
C VAL A 49 13.80 12.40 21.72
N ASP A 50 12.50 12.59 21.89
CA ASP A 50 11.54 12.74 20.79
C ASP A 50 11.81 13.98 19.92
N ARG A 51 12.25 15.09 20.51
CA ARG A 51 12.67 16.28 19.75
C ARG A 51 13.90 16.02 18.88
N ARG A 52 14.83 15.20 19.35
CA ARG A 52 16.02 14.80 18.56
C ARG A 52 15.70 13.67 17.56
N LEU A 53 14.79 12.74 17.91
CA LEU A 53 14.39 11.63 17.06
C LEU A 53 13.26 11.97 16.08
N LYS A 54 12.55 13.10 16.21
CA LYS A 54 11.60 13.56 15.16
C LYS A 54 12.25 13.77 13.80
N LYS A 55 13.57 13.91 13.74
CA LYS A 55 14.34 13.87 12.50
C LYS A 55 14.46 12.45 11.92
N TYR A 56 14.27 11.42 12.75
CA TYR A 56 14.11 10.02 12.39
C TYR A 56 12.65 9.59 12.64
N ARG A 57 11.70 10.23 11.96
CA ARG A 57 10.40 9.56 11.76
C ARG A 57 10.73 8.26 11.03
N LYS A 58 10.83 7.17 11.77
CA LYS A 58 10.72 5.84 11.21
C LYS A 58 9.37 5.83 10.47
N ASN A 59 9.41 6.06 9.17
CA ASN A 59 8.34 5.56 8.33
C ASN A 59 8.31 4.06 8.66
N PHE A 60 7.27 3.61 9.32
CA PHE A 60 7.07 2.19 9.53
C PHE A 60 7.31 1.54 8.18
N SER A 61 8.40 0.77 8.08
CA SER A 61 8.70 0.07 6.85
C SER A 61 7.56 -0.92 6.63
N MET A 62 7.09 -1.05 5.39
CA MET A 62 6.10 -2.08 5.04
C MET A 62 6.55 -3.47 5.49
N ASP A 63 7.87 -3.68 5.63
CA ASP A 63 8.45 -4.91 6.21
C ASP A 63 8.17 -5.07 7.71
N GLU A 64 8.13 -3.97 8.48
CA GLU A 64 7.76 -4.02 9.91
C GLU A 64 6.27 -4.33 10.08
N ILE A 65 5.41 -3.78 9.22
CA ILE A 65 3.98 -4.10 9.19
C ILE A 65 3.77 -5.58 8.81
N SER A 66 4.47 -6.08 7.80
CA SER A 66 4.42 -7.49 7.40
C SER A 66 4.89 -8.43 8.52
N LYS A 67 5.93 -8.06 9.27
CA LYS A 67 6.39 -8.83 10.43
C LYS A 67 5.39 -8.82 11.58
N ALA A 68 4.78 -7.67 11.88
CA ALA A 68 3.75 -7.55 12.90
C ALA A 68 2.51 -8.39 12.57
N LEU A 69 2.08 -8.39 11.31
CA LEU A 69 0.96 -9.22 10.83
C LEU A 69 1.23 -10.72 10.95
N LYS A 70 2.48 -11.15 10.73
CA LYS A 70 2.89 -12.56 10.92
C LYS A 70 2.88 -13.02 12.38
N LEU A 71 3.02 -12.08 13.32
CA LEU A 71 3.00 -12.38 14.77
C LEU A 71 1.58 -12.36 15.36
N THR A 72 0.59 -11.90 14.61
CA THR A 72 -0.81 -11.89 15.05
C THR A 72 -1.39 -13.30 14.88
N SER A 73 -2.01 -13.83 15.92
CA SER A 73 -2.56 -15.20 15.98
C SER A 73 -3.58 -15.44 14.85
N GLU A 74 -3.51 -16.65 14.28
CA GLU A 74 -4.20 -17.06 13.04
C GLU A 74 -5.73 -17.16 13.16
N GLN A 75 -6.31 -17.04 14.36
CA GLN A 75 -7.71 -17.45 14.60
C GLN A 75 -8.80 -16.39 14.40
N GLU A 76 -8.47 -15.10 14.31
CA GLU A 76 -9.50 -14.05 14.27
C GLU A 76 -9.54 -13.18 13.01
N LEU A 77 -8.55 -13.26 12.10
CA LEU A 77 -8.40 -12.28 11.01
C LEU A 77 -7.86 -12.91 9.69
N SER A 78 -8.37 -14.07 9.26
CA SER A 78 -7.76 -14.75 8.10
C SER A 78 -7.90 -13.96 6.78
N GLU A 79 -9.08 -13.42 6.48
CA GLU A 79 -9.34 -12.67 5.24
C GLU A 79 -8.76 -11.26 5.29
N GLU A 80 -8.94 -10.54 6.41
CA GLU A 80 -8.37 -9.20 6.60
C GLU A 80 -6.84 -9.21 6.60
N LYS A 81 -6.23 -10.26 7.15
CA LYS A 81 -4.78 -10.46 7.16
C LYS A 81 -4.23 -10.62 5.75
N GLU A 82 -4.89 -11.41 4.90
CA GLU A 82 -4.49 -11.60 3.50
C GLU A 82 -4.54 -10.28 2.72
N ILE A 83 -5.59 -9.48 2.92
CA ILE A 83 -5.72 -8.15 2.31
C ILE A 83 -4.58 -7.23 2.78
N LEU A 84 -4.31 -7.16 4.08
CA LEU A 84 -3.25 -6.32 4.64
C LEU A 84 -1.86 -6.75 4.17
N GLU A 85 -1.59 -8.05 4.09
CA GLU A 85 -0.36 -8.57 3.49
C GLU A 85 -0.25 -8.23 2.00
N GLY A 86 -1.36 -8.31 1.25
CA GLY A 86 -1.43 -7.90 -0.14
C GLY A 86 -1.06 -6.43 -0.32
N ILE A 87 -1.60 -5.54 0.52
CA ILE A 87 -1.28 -4.10 0.52
C ILE A 87 0.19 -3.85 0.85
N ALA A 88 0.73 -4.53 1.87
CA ALA A 88 2.13 -4.39 2.26
C ALA A 88 3.09 -4.88 1.15
N LYS A 89 2.78 -6.01 0.51
CA LYS A 89 3.52 -6.54 -0.64
C LYS A 89 3.45 -5.59 -1.85
N PHE A 90 2.27 -5.02 -2.11
CA PHE A 90 2.07 -4.08 -3.22
C PHE A 90 2.98 -2.84 -3.09
N GLY A 91 3.09 -2.28 -1.88
CA GLY A 91 3.93 -1.08 -1.64
C GLY A 91 5.42 -1.30 -1.93
N ASN A 92 5.90 -2.54 -1.84
CA ASN A 92 7.30 -2.90 -2.03
C ASN A 92 7.65 -3.30 -3.47
N LYS A 93 6.67 -3.66 -4.30
CA LYS A 93 6.90 -4.08 -5.69
C LYS A 93 7.42 -2.96 -6.58
N ASN A 94 8.26 -3.34 -7.53
CA ASN A 94 8.74 -2.49 -8.61
C ASN A 94 7.90 -2.69 -9.89
N VAL A 95 8.01 -1.75 -10.83
CA VAL A 95 7.33 -1.85 -12.13
C VAL A 95 7.74 -3.13 -12.86
N ALA A 96 9.03 -3.51 -12.83
CA ALA A 96 9.53 -4.74 -13.45
C ALA A 96 8.78 -6.01 -13.02
N GLU A 97 8.25 -6.05 -11.79
CA GLU A 97 7.55 -7.21 -11.25
C GLU A 97 6.10 -7.36 -11.75
N ILE A 98 5.53 -6.29 -12.33
CA ILE A 98 4.13 -6.27 -12.80
C ILE A 98 3.98 -5.96 -14.27
N MET A 99 5.06 -5.48 -14.93
CA MET A 99 5.00 -5.17 -16.36
C MET A 99 4.77 -6.44 -17.20
N LYS A 100 4.07 -6.29 -18.30
CA LYS A 100 3.95 -7.37 -19.28
C LYS A 100 5.22 -7.49 -20.11
N PRO A 101 5.73 -8.71 -20.35
CA PRO A 101 6.84 -8.94 -21.27
C PRO A 101 6.48 -8.42 -22.67
N ARG A 102 7.49 -7.92 -23.39
CA ARG A 102 7.33 -7.38 -24.74
C ARG A 102 6.61 -8.31 -25.70
N VAL A 103 6.87 -9.60 -25.59
CA VAL A 103 6.28 -10.63 -26.45
C VAL A 103 4.78 -10.82 -26.25
N ASP A 104 4.26 -10.41 -25.09
CA ASP A 104 2.85 -10.54 -24.71
C ASP A 104 2.05 -9.25 -24.95
N VAL A 105 2.72 -8.21 -25.47
CA VAL A 105 2.08 -6.90 -25.69
C VAL A 105 1.52 -6.84 -27.11
N VAL A 106 0.20 -6.69 -27.22
CA VAL A 106 -0.46 -6.40 -28.50
C VAL A 106 -0.22 -4.94 -28.86
N SER A 107 0.33 -4.69 -30.03
CA SER A 107 0.68 -3.35 -30.53
C SER A 107 0.38 -3.20 -32.02
N LEU A 108 0.37 -1.98 -32.53
CA LEU A 108 0.07 -1.65 -33.92
C LEU A 108 1.13 -0.72 -34.50
N ASP A 109 1.47 -0.97 -35.76
CA ASP A 109 2.23 0.01 -36.54
C ASP A 109 1.34 1.19 -36.90
N ILE A 110 1.88 2.42 -36.86
CA ILE A 110 1.19 3.67 -37.18
C ILE A 110 0.65 3.69 -38.61
N LYS A 111 1.22 2.88 -39.52
CA LYS A 111 0.79 2.77 -40.90
C LYS A 111 -0.39 1.80 -41.11
N THR A 112 -0.85 1.13 -40.06
CA THR A 112 -1.95 0.18 -40.12
C THR A 112 -3.24 0.87 -40.58
N SER A 113 -4.01 0.19 -41.45
CA SER A 113 -5.30 0.71 -41.90
C SER A 113 -6.33 0.75 -40.77
N PHE A 114 -7.27 1.71 -40.82
CA PHE A 114 -8.28 1.85 -39.79
C PHE A 114 -9.17 0.60 -39.62
N SER A 115 -9.48 -0.09 -40.72
CA SER A 115 -10.23 -1.35 -40.64
C SER A 115 -9.49 -2.43 -39.87
N THR A 116 -8.17 -2.58 -40.11
CA THR A 116 -7.33 -3.53 -39.35
C THR A 116 -7.22 -3.15 -37.88
N VAL A 117 -7.15 -1.85 -37.57
CA VAL A 117 -7.19 -1.37 -36.19
C VAL A 117 -8.48 -1.77 -35.46
N LEU A 118 -9.64 -1.62 -36.13
CA LEU A 118 -10.93 -2.01 -35.55
C LEU A 118 -10.99 -3.53 -35.28
N ASN A 119 -10.55 -4.34 -36.23
CA ASN A 119 -10.53 -5.80 -36.07
C ASN A 119 -9.63 -6.20 -34.90
N LEU A 120 -8.42 -5.66 -34.81
CA LEU A 120 -7.52 -5.95 -33.70
C LEU A 120 -8.10 -5.54 -32.33
N ILE A 121 -8.81 -4.43 -32.27
CA ILE A 121 -9.48 -3.97 -31.05
C ILE A 121 -10.51 -5.01 -30.59
N VAL A 122 -11.33 -5.50 -31.52
CA VAL A 122 -12.37 -6.50 -31.22
C VAL A 122 -11.73 -7.82 -30.78
N ASP A 123 -10.71 -8.26 -31.50
CA ASP A 123 -10.08 -9.57 -31.25
C ASP A 123 -9.25 -9.58 -29.96
N SER A 124 -8.54 -8.49 -29.67
CA SER A 124 -7.64 -8.42 -28.52
C SER A 124 -8.34 -8.14 -27.18
N GLY A 125 -9.44 -7.38 -27.20
CA GLY A 125 -10.19 -6.97 -26.02
C GLY A 125 -9.44 -5.95 -25.11
N PHE A 126 -8.27 -5.45 -25.52
CA PHE A 126 -7.50 -4.49 -24.73
C PHE A 126 -7.99 -3.06 -24.89
N SER A 127 -8.16 -2.34 -23.80
CA SER A 127 -8.62 -0.94 -23.80
C SER A 127 -7.57 0.09 -24.24
N ARG A 128 -6.29 -0.27 -24.25
CA ARG A 128 -5.15 0.60 -24.60
C ARG A 128 -4.14 -0.19 -25.40
N ILE A 129 -3.78 0.30 -26.56
CA ILE A 129 -2.88 -0.39 -27.48
C ILE A 129 -1.70 0.53 -27.81
N PRO A 130 -0.44 0.11 -27.54
CA PRO A 130 0.75 0.84 -27.94
C PRO A 130 0.85 0.93 -29.47
N ILE A 131 1.23 2.11 -29.96
CA ILE A 131 1.45 2.40 -31.38
C ILE A 131 2.94 2.65 -31.58
N TYR A 132 3.54 1.92 -32.52
CA TYR A 132 4.96 2.04 -32.85
C TYR A 132 5.18 2.50 -34.30
N ILE A 133 6.41 2.92 -34.62
CA ILE A 133 6.85 3.30 -35.96
C ILE A 133 7.99 2.38 -36.37
N GLY A 134 7.75 1.50 -37.34
CA GLY A 134 8.74 0.60 -37.91
C GLY A 134 9.17 -0.51 -36.95
N SER A 135 9.60 -0.21 -35.77
CA SER A 135 9.98 -1.17 -34.71
C SER A 135 9.25 -0.90 -33.42
N PHE A 136 8.93 -1.96 -32.69
CA PHE A 136 8.33 -1.88 -31.36
C PHE A 136 9.18 -1.08 -30.34
N ASP A 137 10.47 -0.92 -30.61
CA ASP A 137 11.35 -0.08 -29.77
C ASP A 137 11.06 1.42 -29.92
N ASN A 138 10.34 1.81 -30.97
CA ASN A 138 9.99 3.19 -31.25
C ASN A 138 8.49 3.44 -31.03
N ILE A 139 8.07 3.49 -29.77
CA ILE A 139 6.69 3.75 -29.39
C ILE A 139 6.34 5.23 -29.63
N LYS A 140 5.38 5.47 -30.49
CA LYS A 140 4.86 6.82 -30.80
C LYS A 140 3.85 7.29 -29.76
N GLY A 141 3.05 6.38 -29.22
CA GLY A 141 2.01 6.69 -28.26
C GLY A 141 1.10 5.53 -27.93
N ILE A 142 0.00 5.84 -27.28
CA ILE A 142 -1.02 4.88 -26.85
C ILE A 142 -2.35 5.24 -27.50
N LEU A 143 -2.98 4.28 -28.13
CA LEU A 143 -4.33 4.39 -28.66
C LEU A 143 -5.34 3.90 -27.63
N TYR A 144 -6.31 4.72 -27.30
CA TYR A 144 -7.40 4.37 -26.39
C TYR A 144 -8.63 3.96 -27.20
N ILE A 145 -9.19 2.78 -26.91
CA ILE A 145 -10.39 2.28 -27.61
C ILE A 145 -11.56 3.24 -27.47
N LYS A 146 -11.74 3.83 -26.28
CA LYS A 146 -12.82 4.79 -26.04
C LYS A 146 -12.81 5.99 -26.99
N ASP A 147 -11.65 6.37 -27.50
CA ASP A 147 -11.51 7.49 -28.44
C ASP A 147 -11.79 7.03 -29.88
N ILE A 148 -11.68 5.74 -30.19
CA ILE A 148 -12.00 5.11 -31.47
C ILE A 148 -13.52 4.87 -31.62
N LEU A 149 -14.19 4.45 -30.54
CA LEU A 149 -15.60 4.02 -30.58
C LEU A 149 -16.54 5.02 -31.28
N PRO A 150 -16.45 6.35 -31.04
CA PRO A 150 -17.31 7.32 -31.76
C PRO A 150 -17.08 7.36 -33.28
N HIS A 151 -15.95 6.82 -33.74
CA HIS A 151 -15.54 6.83 -35.15
C HIS A 151 -15.64 5.46 -35.83
N SER A 152 -16.10 4.43 -35.13
CA SER A 152 -16.16 3.04 -35.62
C SER A 152 -16.94 2.87 -36.94
N HIS A 153 -17.91 3.73 -37.18
CA HIS A 153 -18.72 3.75 -38.41
C HIS A 153 -18.08 4.51 -39.58
N LYS A 154 -16.96 5.21 -39.36
CA LYS A 154 -16.23 5.91 -40.41
C LYS A 154 -15.42 4.90 -41.21
N GLY A 155 -15.52 5.03 -42.54
CA GLY A 155 -14.81 4.14 -43.47
C GLY A 155 -13.28 4.20 -43.35
N GLY A 156 -12.61 3.37 -44.13
CA GLY A 156 -11.14 3.17 -44.07
C GLY A 156 -10.25 4.39 -44.30
N SER A 157 -10.82 5.53 -44.70
CA SER A 157 -10.10 6.80 -44.88
C SER A 157 -9.98 7.63 -43.59
N PHE A 158 -10.50 7.15 -42.48
CA PHE A 158 -10.40 7.90 -41.21
C PHE A 158 -8.95 7.93 -40.71
N ASN A 159 -8.46 9.15 -40.47
CA ASN A 159 -7.12 9.39 -39.91
C ASN A 159 -7.12 9.16 -38.40
N TRP A 160 -7.06 7.90 -37.98
CA TRP A 160 -7.08 7.50 -36.56
C TRP A 160 -5.80 7.89 -35.81
N GLN A 161 -4.71 8.20 -36.51
CA GLN A 161 -3.43 8.61 -35.95
C GLN A 161 -3.53 9.88 -35.12
N THR A 162 -4.54 10.72 -35.40
CA THR A 162 -4.82 11.96 -34.61
C THR A 162 -5.30 11.66 -33.20
N LEU A 163 -5.75 10.46 -32.92
CA LEU A 163 -6.25 10.04 -31.61
C LEU A 163 -5.14 9.43 -30.70
N ILE A 164 -3.90 9.32 -31.22
CA ILE A 164 -2.78 8.77 -30.47
C ILE A 164 -2.39 9.76 -29.38
N ARG A 165 -2.38 9.25 -28.13
CA ARG A 165 -1.95 10.02 -26.96
C ARG A 165 -0.46 9.79 -26.69
N PRO A 166 0.26 10.79 -26.16
CA PRO A 166 1.66 10.61 -25.82
C PRO A 166 1.85 9.51 -24.78
N PRO A 167 2.92 8.67 -24.90
CA PRO A 167 3.19 7.62 -23.92
C PRO A 167 3.79 8.22 -22.65
N PHE A 168 3.48 7.61 -21.51
CA PHE A 168 4.13 7.93 -20.24
C PHE A 168 5.17 6.87 -19.93
N TYR A 169 6.45 7.27 -19.98
CA TYR A 169 7.57 6.37 -19.72
C TYR A 169 7.92 6.33 -18.24
N VAL A 170 8.15 5.15 -17.73
CA VAL A 170 8.57 4.93 -16.34
C VAL A 170 9.76 3.99 -16.29
N HIS A 171 10.61 4.17 -15.30
CA HIS A 171 11.75 3.30 -15.09
C HIS A 171 11.28 1.98 -14.44
N GLU A 172 11.83 0.84 -14.86
CA GLU A 172 11.45 -0.49 -14.36
C GLU A 172 11.67 -0.69 -12.86
N THR A 173 12.67 0.00 -12.29
CA THR A 173 12.98 -0.03 -10.86
C THR A 173 12.06 0.85 -10.00
N LYS A 174 11.17 1.62 -10.63
CA LYS A 174 10.27 2.52 -9.90
C LYS A 174 9.28 1.72 -9.04
N LYS A 175 9.05 2.18 -7.81
CA LYS A 175 8.06 1.57 -6.92
C LYS A 175 6.64 1.81 -7.43
N ILE A 176 5.80 0.76 -7.41
CA ILE A 176 4.41 0.80 -7.88
C ILE A 176 3.60 1.86 -7.13
N ASN A 177 3.82 1.98 -5.82
CA ASN A 177 3.13 2.98 -5.00
C ASN A 177 3.42 4.42 -5.46
N SER A 178 4.66 4.70 -5.89
CA SER A 178 5.02 6.02 -6.45
C SER A 178 4.39 6.23 -7.82
N LEU A 179 4.37 5.20 -8.66
CA LEU A 179 3.74 5.24 -9.98
C LEU A 179 2.23 5.47 -9.89
N LEU A 180 1.55 4.81 -8.95
CA LEU A 180 0.12 5.00 -8.70
C LEU A 180 -0.21 6.46 -8.35
N LYS A 181 0.61 7.09 -7.50
CA LYS A 181 0.44 8.51 -7.16
C LYS A 181 0.62 9.45 -8.35
N GLU A 182 1.51 9.09 -9.28
CA GLU A 182 1.68 9.87 -10.51
C GLU A 182 0.50 9.71 -11.46
N PHE A 183 -0.02 8.50 -11.61
CA PHE A 183 -1.24 8.26 -12.40
C PHE A 183 -2.49 8.96 -11.84
N GLN A 184 -2.54 9.22 -10.54
CA GLN A 184 -3.64 9.97 -9.93
C GLN A 184 -3.53 11.48 -10.15
N LYS A 185 -2.34 11.99 -10.50
CA LYS A 185 -2.10 13.42 -10.73
C LYS A 185 -2.22 13.83 -12.21
N ASN A 186 -2.07 12.86 -13.12
CA ASN A 186 -2.17 13.02 -14.57
C ASN A 186 -3.55 12.54 -15.08
#